data_a9207999f538fd84f3ac92102667c2c7
#
_entry.id   a9207999f538fd84f3ac92102667c2c7
#
_cell.length_a   1.000
_cell.length_b   1.000
_cell.length_c   1.000
_cell.angle_alpha   90.00
_cell.angle_beta   90.00
_cell.angle_gamma   90.00
#
_symmetry.space_group_name_H-M   'P 1'
#
loop_
_entity.id
_entity.type
_entity.pdbx_description
1 polymer ?
#
loop_
_entity_poly.entity_id
_entity_poly.type
_entity_poly.pdbx_seq_one_letter_code
_entity_poly.pdbx_strand_id
1 'polypeptide(L)'
;VCAREVPRGPVQSAMGPGGRNYLHEDYAVWESGIAHERYQVFEPAGPAPASAGVVILLHDWMSTSPGYYQGQIRHLCRSGWVVVFPYYQGTGQFTRFYHTNVVRSVKDFLQQAFARQKIEINRERFAIIGHGAGGVLAANLAASSDYFGLPVPLALMIVTPHQRNIKLLDLTGISRRTRMIILCGDKVQDPVAQVAREIFYASDRVKTENKAFITALSDYYGQPPLVADELAALTPEEPEYERFIVENRNDFVGLFREKFHARSLRTSHIDAFDWSGTFRLFDALTYATYTLDSDLSAFKKAPELRFLGYWSDGRKLKGLIVGDRP
;
A
#
# COMPACT_ATOMS: atom_id res chain seq x y z
N VAL A 1 45.32 -1.42 8.36
CA VAL A 1 44.01 -1.89 8.82
C VAL A 1 43.02 -1.51 7.72
N CYS A 2 42.61 -2.45 6.88
CA CYS A 2 41.50 -2.20 5.93
C CYS A 2 40.25 -1.82 6.74
N ALA A 3 39.71 -0.66 6.48
CA ALA A 3 38.40 -0.29 7.03
C ALA A 3 37.38 -1.35 6.53
N ARG A 4 36.73 -2.02 7.45
CA ARG A 4 35.70 -3.03 7.09
C ARG A 4 34.56 -2.26 6.42
N GLU A 5 34.24 -2.61 5.19
CA GLU A 5 33.14 -1.96 4.47
C GLU A 5 31.83 -2.18 5.24
N VAL A 6 31.06 -1.10 5.40
CA VAL A 6 29.78 -1.15 6.13
C VAL A 6 28.79 -1.95 5.29
N PRO A 7 28.15 -3.02 5.83
CA PRO A 7 27.23 -3.85 5.08
C PRO A 7 26.04 -3.04 4.54
N ARG A 8 25.67 -3.28 3.30
CA ARG A 8 24.53 -2.67 2.61
C ARG A 8 23.38 -3.67 2.48
N GLY A 9 22.15 -3.17 2.47
CA GLY A 9 20.97 -3.98 2.24
C GLY A 9 20.97 -4.63 0.84
N PRO A 10 20.10 -5.65 0.62
CA PRO A 10 19.96 -6.29 -0.69
C PRO A 10 19.39 -5.33 -1.70
N VAL A 11 19.58 -5.62 -2.97
CA VAL A 11 18.90 -4.93 -4.09
C VAL A 11 17.62 -5.67 -4.47
N GLN A 12 16.72 -4.97 -5.18
CA GLN A 12 15.51 -5.60 -5.70
C GLN A 12 15.83 -6.81 -6.57
N SER A 13 15.12 -7.93 -6.35
CA SER A 13 15.26 -9.15 -7.14
C SER A 13 14.97 -8.90 -8.64
N ALA A 14 15.65 -9.60 -9.51
CA ALA A 14 15.33 -9.54 -10.94
C ALA A 14 13.99 -10.19 -11.27
N MET A 15 13.62 -11.27 -10.59
CA MET A 15 12.47 -12.13 -10.91
C MET A 15 11.59 -12.38 -9.67
N GLY A 16 10.37 -12.84 -9.92
CA GLY A 16 9.41 -13.26 -8.90
C GLY A 16 8.63 -12.10 -8.31
N PRO A 17 7.75 -12.36 -7.32
CA PRO A 17 6.98 -11.33 -6.63
C PRO A 17 7.88 -10.27 -5.99
N GLY A 18 7.54 -8.98 -6.17
CA GLY A 18 8.37 -7.85 -5.76
C GLY A 18 9.59 -7.61 -6.64
N GLY A 19 9.80 -8.41 -7.70
CA GLY A 19 10.93 -8.31 -8.62
C GLY A 19 10.77 -7.17 -9.63
N ARG A 20 11.84 -6.91 -10.39
CA ARG A 20 11.91 -5.83 -11.40
C ARG A 20 11.68 -6.27 -12.85
N ASN A 21 11.28 -7.52 -13.08
CA ASN A 21 10.90 -8.00 -14.42
C ASN A 21 9.46 -7.60 -14.70
N TYR A 22 9.27 -6.37 -15.16
CA TYR A 22 7.96 -5.77 -15.35
C TYR A 22 7.36 -6.05 -16.72
N LEU A 23 6.02 -6.03 -16.80
CA LEU A 23 5.24 -6.19 -18.03
C LEU A 23 5.18 -4.89 -18.86
N HIS A 24 5.34 -3.73 -18.21
CA HIS A 24 5.24 -2.40 -18.80
C HIS A 24 6.47 -1.57 -18.43
N GLU A 25 6.87 -0.69 -19.34
CA GLU A 25 8.07 0.14 -19.14
C GLU A 25 7.81 1.34 -18.24
N ASP A 26 6.58 1.90 -18.30
CA ASP A 26 6.23 3.16 -17.65
C ASP A 26 4.74 3.19 -17.28
N TYR A 27 4.25 4.35 -16.86
CA TYR A 27 2.84 4.62 -16.61
C TYR A 27 2.46 6.02 -17.12
N ALA A 28 1.20 6.18 -17.50
CA ALA A 28 0.57 7.46 -17.82
C ALA A 28 -0.28 7.93 -16.64
N VAL A 29 -0.43 9.26 -16.48
CA VAL A 29 -1.16 9.86 -15.37
C VAL A 29 -2.30 10.72 -15.90
N TRP A 30 -3.43 10.65 -15.21
CA TRP A 30 -4.52 11.61 -15.35
C TRP A 30 -5.22 11.83 -14.03
N GLU A 31 -5.97 12.91 -13.89
CA GLU A 31 -6.75 13.18 -12.68
C GLU A 31 -8.17 13.60 -12.99
N SER A 32 -9.06 13.42 -12.01
CA SER A 32 -10.46 13.83 -12.05
C SER A 32 -10.99 14.06 -10.63
N GLY A 33 -12.28 14.33 -10.54
CA GLY A 33 -12.95 14.68 -9.28
C GLY A 33 -12.71 16.14 -8.90
N ILE A 34 -13.37 16.56 -7.82
CA ILE A 34 -13.33 17.93 -7.33
C ILE A 34 -13.04 17.98 -5.82
N ALA A 35 -12.34 18.99 -5.36
CA ALA A 35 -12.03 19.22 -3.95
C ALA A 35 -11.46 17.97 -3.26
N HIS A 36 -12.14 17.47 -2.23
CA HIS A 36 -11.69 16.29 -1.45
C HIS A 36 -12.11 14.94 -2.06
N GLU A 37 -12.83 14.97 -3.17
CA GLU A 37 -13.18 13.80 -3.98
C GLU A 37 -12.26 13.66 -5.21
N ARG A 38 -11.26 14.56 -5.35
CA ARG A 38 -10.23 14.50 -6.39
C ARG A 38 -9.38 13.25 -6.23
N TYR A 39 -8.91 12.71 -7.34
CA TYR A 39 -8.03 11.55 -7.37
C TYR A 39 -7.10 11.61 -8.58
N GLN A 40 -5.94 10.99 -8.46
CA GLN A 40 -5.07 10.69 -9.60
C GLN A 40 -5.17 9.22 -9.98
N VAL A 41 -5.01 8.95 -11.27
CA VAL A 41 -4.98 7.61 -11.84
C VAL A 41 -3.69 7.41 -12.58
N PHE A 42 -3.04 6.30 -12.30
CA PHE A 42 -1.81 5.86 -12.93
C PHE A 42 -2.12 4.61 -13.74
N GLU A 43 -1.90 4.66 -15.04
CA GLU A 43 -2.22 3.60 -15.99
C GLU A 43 -0.96 2.99 -16.57
N PRO A 44 -0.82 1.65 -16.65
CA PRO A 44 0.32 1.03 -17.32
C PRO A 44 0.55 1.59 -18.72
N ALA A 45 1.83 1.83 -19.08
CA ALA A 45 2.23 2.34 -20.37
C ALA A 45 3.50 1.65 -20.89
N GLY A 46 3.73 1.69 -22.20
CA GLY A 46 4.88 1.10 -22.86
C GLY A 46 4.95 -0.45 -22.80
N PRO A 47 4.04 -1.20 -23.44
CA PRO A 47 2.76 -0.85 -24.03
C PRO A 47 1.64 -0.75 -23.00
N ALA A 48 0.54 -0.06 -23.33
CA ALA A 48 -0.67 -0.08 -22.51
C ALA A 48 -1.41 -1.43 -22.71
N PRO A 49 -1.95 -2.06 -21.63
CA PRO A 49 -2.74 -3.27 -21.76
C PRO A 49 -4.13 -2.97 -22.30
N ALA A 50 -4.76 -3.95 -22.97
CA ALA A 50 -6.17 -3.82 -23.38
C ALA A 50 -7.10 -3.80 -22.17
N SER A 51 -6.81 -4.60 -21.13
CA SER A 51 -7.58 -4.66 -19.88
C SER A 51 -6.64 -4.75 -18.67
N ALA A 52 -7.03 -4.13 -17.55
CA ALA A 52 -6.25 -4.15 -16.32
C ALA A 52 -7.13 -4.25 -15.07
N GLY A 53 -6.60 -4.88 -14.02
CA GLY A 53 -7.17 -4.80 -12.67
C GLY A 53 -6.90 -3.43 -12.06
N VAL A 54 -7.61 -3.13 -10.97
CA VAL A 54 -7.50 -1.84 -10.26
C VAL A 54 -7.04 -2.02 -8.83
N VAL A 55 -6.11 -1.17 -8.41
CA VAL A 55 -5.70 -0.99 -7.02
C VAL A 55 -6.14 0.39 -6.55
N ILE A 56 -6.95 0.46 -5.48
CA ILE A 56 -7.19 1.70 -4.76
C ILE A 56 -6.10 1.84 -3.69
N LEU A 57 -5.24 2.85 -3.83
CA LEU A 57 -4.14 3.13 -2.89
C LEU A 57 -4.55 4.27 -1.95
N LEU A 58 -4.81 3.93 -0.69
CA LEU A 58 -5.24 4.87 0.33
C LEU A 58 -4.05 5.25 1.22
N HIS A 59 -3.68 6.52 1.15
CA HIS A 59 -2.48 7.08 1.79
C HIS A 59 -2.63 7.26 3.30
N ASP A 60 -1.54 7.53 3.99
CA ASP A 60 -1.54 7.84 5.41
C ASP A 60 -1.92 9.30 5.69
N TRP A 61 -2.18 9.59 6.97
CA TRP A 61 -2.36 10.94 7.48
C TRP A 61 -1.19 11.82 7.08
N MET A 62 -1.48 12.96 6.45
CA MET A 62 -0.51 13.94 5.93
C MET A 62 0.30 13.47 4.70
N SER A 63 0.33 12.21 4.34
CA SER A 63 0.99 11.70 3.12
C SER A 63 0.10 11.88 1.88
N THR A 64 -0.46 13.07 1.72
CA THR A 64 -1.51 13.37 0.74
C THR A 64 -1.03 13.46 -0.71
N SER A 65 0.27 13.29 -0.96
CA SER A 65 0.83 13.25 -2.31
C SER A 65 1.12 11.82 -2.78
N PRO A 66 0.84 11.48 -4.04
CA PRO A 66 1.32 10.25 -4.65
C PRO A 66 2.84 10.10 -4.62
N GLY A 67 3.59 11.22 -4.59
CA GLY A 67 5.06 11.22 -4.50
C GLY A 67 5.61 10.46 -3.29
N TYR A 68 4.86 10.36 -2.19
CA TYR A 68 5.26 9.51 -1.05
C TYR A 68 5.22 8.01 -1.35
N TYR A 69 4.48 7.61 -2.37
CA TYR A 69 4.23 6.21 -2.76
C TYR A 69 4.71 5.92 -4.18
N GLN A 70 5.61 6.78 -4.72
CA GLN A 70 6.02 6.75 -6.13
C GLN A 70 6.57 5.38 -6.54
N GLY A 71 7.47 4.81 -5.73
CA GLY A 71 8.02 3.49 -5.99
C GLY A 71 6.97 2.39 -6.00
N GLN A 72 6.02 2.42 -5.06
CA GLN A 72 4.90 1.48 -5.02
C GLN A 72 3.96 1.64 -6.21
N ILE A 73 3.59 2.88 -6.55
CA ILE A 73 2.76 3.18 -7.73
C ILE A 73 3.44 2.69 -9.00
N ARG A 74 4.73 2.99 -9.18
CA ARG A 74 5.52 2.53 -10.32
C ARG A 74 5.56 1.00 -10.40
N HIS A 75 5.82 0.32 -9.27
CA HIS A 75 5.83 -1.14 -9.22
C HIS A 75 4.47 -1.72 -9.66
N LEU A 76 3.38 -1.22 -9.11
CA LEU A 76 2.02 -1.69 -9.42
C LEU A 76 1.67 -1.47 -10.90
N CYS A 77 1.89 -0.26 -11.42
CA CYS A 77 1.58 0.05 -12.81
C CYS A 77 2.40 -0.80 -13.78
N ARG A 78 3.71 -0.91 -13.55
CA ARG A 78 4.59 -1.72 -14.40
C ARG A 78 4.31 -3.23 -14.28
N SER A 79 3.64 -3.65 -13.21
CA SER A 79 3.10 -5.02 -13.02
C SER A 79 1.71 -5.22 -13.63
N GLY A 80 1.15 -4.19 -14.31
CA GLY A 80 -0.11 -4.28 -15.05
C GLY A 80 -1.36 -3.88 -14.27
N TRP A 81 -1.23 -3.11 -13.19
CA TRP A 81 -2.36 -2.57 -12.44
C TRP A 81 -2.63 -1.11 -12.78
N VAL A 82 -3.90 -0.73 -12.92
CA VAL A 82 -4.31 0.67 -12.82
C VAL A 82 -4.36 1.03 -11.34
N VAL A 83 -3.66 2.10 -10.95
CA VAL A 83 -3.64 2.58 -9.56
C VAL A 83 -4.47 3.85 -9.46
N VAL A 84 -5.41 3.88 -8.51
CA VAL A 84 -6.21 5.06 -8.18
C VAL A 84 -5.79 5.58 -6.81
N PHE A 85 -5.42 6.84 -6.75
CA PHE A 85 -4.98 7.53 -5.55
C PHE A 85 -5.96 8.66 -5.18
N PRO A 86 -6.95 8.41 -4.29
CA PRO A 86 -7.88 9.44 -3.85
C PRO A 86 -7.23 10.45 -2.89
N TYR A 87 -7.51 11.75 -3.10
CA TYR A 87 -7.11 12.84 -2.21
C TYR A 87 -8.21 13.11 -1.16
N TYR A 88 -8.48 12.16 -0.32
CA TYR A 88 -9.63 12.20 0.59
C TYR A 88 -9.46 13.13 1.81
N GLN A 89 -8.26 13.69 2.02
CA GLN A 89 -7.94 14.63 3.07
C GLN A 89 -7.82 16.05 2.52
N GLY A 90 -8.08 17.04 3.38
CA GLY A 90 -7.90 18.44 3.04
C GLY A 90 -7.93 19.35 4.25
N THR A 91 -7.45 20.58 4.09
CA THR A 91 -7.45 21.60 5.14
C THR A 91 -8.89 21.89 5.59
N GLY A 92 -9.12 21.87 6.89
CA GLY A 92 -10.44 22.16 7.48
C GLY A 92 -11.49 21.06 7.36
N GLN A 93 -11.13 19.90 6.79
CA GLN A 93 -12.06 18.80 6.64
C GLN A 93 -12.04 17.85 7.85
N PHE A 94 -13.21 17.47 8.34
CA PHE A 94 -13.34 16.49 9.41
C PHE A 94 -13.16 15.06 8.91
N THR A 95 -12.50 14.23 9.71
CA THR A 95 -12.19 12.81 9.41
C THR A 95 -13.42 11.96 9.12
N ARG A 96 -14.59 12.34 9.67
CA ARG A 96 -15.88 11.66 9.41
C ARG A 96 -16.30 11.65 7.93
N PHE A 97 -15.75 12.56 7.11
CA PHE A 97 -16.06 12.63 5.69
C PHE A 97 -15.09 11.83 4.80
N TYR A 98 -13.93 11.42 5.33
CA TYR A 98 -12.89 10.77 4.54
C TYR A 98 -13.38 9.52 3.83
N HIS A 99 -14.12 8.66 4.52
CA HIS A 99 -14.70 7.47 3.90
C HIS A 99 -15.65 7.81 2.75
N THR A 100 -16.55 8.79 2.94
CA THR A 100 -17.47 9.24 1.88
C THR A 100 -16.72 9.81 0.68
N ASN A 101 -15.65 10.57 0.90
CA ASN A 101 -14.81 11.11 -0.17
C ASN A 101 -14.15 9.98 -0.97
N VAL A 102 -13.58 8.97 -0.29
CA VAL A 102 -13.01 7.80 -0.96
C VAL A 102 -14.05 7.08 -1.81
N VAL A 103 -15.26 6.83 -1.26
CA VAL A 103 -16.34 6.16 -2.00
C VAL A 103 -16.72 6.94 -3.26
N ARG A 104 -16.85 8.28 -3.15
CA ARG A 104 -17.20 9.14 -4.28
C ARG A 104 -16.10 9.19 -5.34
N SER A 105 -14.84 9.32 -4.90
CA SER A 105 -13.68 9.25 -5.81
C SER A 105 -13.66 7.93 -6.60
N VAL A 106 -13.87 6.80 -5.93
CA VAL A 106 -13.89 5.48 -6.60
C VAL A 106 -15.08 5.34 -7.55
N LYS A 107 -16.26 5.85 -7.18
CA LYS A 107 -17.43 5.84 -8.07
C LYS A 107 -17.19 6.67 -9.33
N ASP A 108 -16.69 7.90 -9.18
CA ASP A 108 -16.37 8.78 -10.30
C ASP A 108 -15.28 8.15 -11.18
N PHE A 109 -14.22 7.60 -10.58
CA PHE A 109 -13.19 6.87 -11.33
C PHE A 109 -13.78 5.79 -12.23
N LEU A 110 -14.66 4.93 -11.70
CA LEU A 110 -15.25 3.83 -12.50
C LEU A 110 -16.11 4.34 -13.65
N GLN A 111 -16.76 5.51 -13.51
CA GLN A 111 -17.51 6.16 -14.57
C GLN A 111 -16.59 6.81 -15.62
N GLN A 112 -15.55 7.54 -15.16
CA GLN A 112 -14.58 8.20 -16.04
C GLN A 112 -13.75 7.19 -16.84
N ALA A 113 -13.30 6.11 -16.21
CA ALA A 113 -12.54 5.06 -16.88
C ALA A 113 -13.36 4.39 -18.00
N PHE A 114 -14.65 4.13 -17.75
CA PHE A 114 -15.57 3.62 -18.76
C PHE A 114 -15.74 4.61 -19.92
N ALA A 115 -15.91 5.90 -19.63
CA ALA A 115 -16.08 6.94 -20.65
C ALA A 115 -14.81 7.14 -21.50
N ARG A 116 -13.62 7.00 -20.92
CA ARG A 116 -12.33 7.17 -21.62
C ARG A 116 -11.99 6.02 -22.57
N GLN A 117 -12.46 4.82 -22.31
CA GLN A 117 -12.26 3.61 -23.15
C GLN A 117 -10.78 3.34 -23.55
N LYS A 118 -9.82 3.78 -22.74
CA LYS A 118 -8.40 3.64 -23.04
C LYS A 118 -7.84 2.29 -22.58
N ILE A 119 -8.20 1.89 -21.37
CA ILE A 119 -7.91 0.58 -20.77
C ILE A 119 -9.23 0.06 -20.21
N GLU A 120 -9.64 -1.13 -20.58
CA GLU A 120 -10.82 -1.77 -20.00
C GLU A 120 -10.55 -2.14 -18.53
N ILE A 121 -11.39 -1.65 -17.63
CA ILE A 121 -11.26 -1.94 -16.20
C ILE A 121 -11.89 -3.29 -15.89
N ASN A 122 -11.06 -4.26 -15.52
CA ASN A 122 -11.52 -5.55 -15.03
C ASN A 122 -12.03 -5.40 -13.58
N ARG A 123 -13.35 -5.29 -13.41
CA ARG A 123 -14.00 -5.08 -12.11
C ARG A 123 -13.90 -6.29 -11.19
N GLU A 124 -13.58 -7.48 -11.69
CA GLU A 124 -13.34 -8.69 -10.89
C GLU A 124 -11.92 -8.73 -10.30
N ARG A 125 -11.01 -7.93 -10.87
CA ARG A 125 -9.64 -7.73 -10.36
C ARG A 125 -9.53 -6.40 -9.63
N PHE A 126 -10.28 -6.24 -8.54
CA PHE A 126 -10.34 -5.04 -7.73
C PHE A 126 -9.67 -5.29 -6.38
N ALA A 127 -8.61 -4.54 -6.07
CA ALA A 127 -7.81 -4.64 -4.86
C ALA A 127 -7.72 -3.29 -4.13
N ILE A 128 -7.42 -3.34 -2.83
CA ILE A 128 -7.20 -2.15 -2.01
C ILE A 128 -5.88 -2.32 -1.24
N ILE A 129 -5.07 -1.27 -1.26
CA ILE A 129 -3.92 -1.10 -0.35
C ILE A 129 -4.20 0.13 0.50
N GLY A 130 -4.07 0.02 1.82
CA GLY A 130 -4.20 1.15 2.73
C GLY A 130 -3.04 1.23 3.71
N HIS A 131 -2.41 2.41 3.81
CA HIS A 131 -1.34 2.70 4.74
C HIS A 131 -1.82 3.65 5.83
N GLY A 132 -1.48 3.40 7.08
CA GLY A 132 -1.79 4.26 8.21
C GLY A 132 -3.28 4.55 8.37
N ALA A 133 -3.68 5.82 8.31
CA ALA A 133 -5.09 6.24 8.28
C ALA A 133 -5.84 5.64 7.08
N GLY A 134 -5.17 5.52 5.93
CA GLY A 134 -5.69 4.83 4.76
C GLY A 134 -5.94 3.34 4.99
N GLY A 135 -5.24 2.71 5.95
CA GLY A 135 -5.48 1.32 6.35
C GLY A 135 -6.85 1.11 6.97
N VAL A 136 -7.29 2.02 7.85
CA VAL A 136 -8.66 2.01 8.41
C VAL A 136 -9.70 2.26 7.32
N LEU A 137 -9.43 3.22 6.41
CA LEU A 137 -10.31 3.50 5.29
C LEU A 137 -10.38 2.33 4.30
N ALA A 138 -9.30 1.59 4.11
CA ALA A 138 -9.27 0.38 3.28
C ALA A 138 -10.18 -0.71 3.84
N ALA A 139 -10.13 -0.95 5.15
CA ALA A 139 -11.04 -1.87 5.82
C ALA A 139 -12.51 -1.41 5.68
N ASN A 140 -12.77 -0.12 5.93
CA ASN A 140 -14.10 0.49 5.81
C ASN A 140 -14.65 0.40 4.37
N LEU A 141 -13.80 0.71 3.37
CA LEU A 141 -14.19 0.62 1.96
C LEU A 141 -14.50 -0.82 1.57
N ALA A 142 -13.66 -1.78 2.00
CA ALA A 142 -13.90 -3.20 1.75
C ALA A 142 -15.23 -3.68 2.37
N ALA A 143 -15.54 -3.25 3.60
CA ALA A 143 -16.76 -3.61 4.30
C ALA A 143 -18.03 -3.00 3.69
N SER A 144 -17.90 -1.84 3.06
CA SER A 144 -19.05 -1.10 2.51
C SER A 144 -19.17 -1.16 0.98
N SER A 145 -18.27 -1.86 0.29
CA SER A 145 -18.23 -1.89 -1.17
C SER A 145 -19.54 -2.34 -1.80
N ASP A 146 -20.14 -3.41 -1.31
CA ASP A 146 -21.43 -3.94 -1.80
C ASP A 146 -22.57 -2.93 -1.59
N TYR A 147 -22.66 -2.34 -0.40
CA TYR A 147 -23.66 -1.31 -0.08
C TYR A 147 -23.60 -0.11 -1.02
N PHE A 148 -22.41 0.30 -1.44
CA PHE A 148 -22.22 1.42 -2.37
C PHE A 148 -22.24 1.03 -3.85
N GLY A 149 -22.43 -0.25 -4.19
CA GLY A 149 -22.38 -0.76 -5.57
C GLY A 149 -20.99 -0.69 -6.20
N LEU A 150 -19.95 -0.72 -5.39
CA LEU A 150 -18.56 -0.83 -5.84
C LEU A 150 -18.18 -2.30 -6.09
N PRO A 151 -17.16 -2.55 -6.93
CA PRO A 151 -16.61 -3.89 -7.04
C PRO A 151 -16.14 -4.40 -5.67
N VAL A 152 -16.39 -5.68 -5.38
CA VAL A 152 -15.93 -6.30 -4.13
C VAL A 152 -14.41 -6.49 -4.18
N PRO A 153 -13.64 -5.92 -3.24
CA PRO A 153 -12.20 -6.11 -3.21
C PRO A 153 -11.86 -7.53 -2.75
N LEU A 154 -11.34 -8.32 -3.67
CA LEU A 154 -10.93 -9.70 -3.37
C LEU A 154 -9.52 -9.78 -2.78
N ALA A 155 -8.67 -8.77 -2.97
CA ALA A 155 -7.37 -8.62 -2.33
C ALA A 155 -7.34 -7.33 -1.52
N LEU A 156 -7.02 -7.44 -0.22
CA LEU A 156 -6.95 -6.33 0.71
C LEU A 156 -5.63 -6.37 1.47
N MET A 157 -4.81 -5.35 1.31
CA MET A 157 -3.57 -5.18 2.08
C MET A 157 -3.64 -3.93 2.94
N ILE A 158 -3.41 -4.10 4.23
CA ILE A 158 -3.46 -3.04 5.23
C ILE A 158 -2.08 -2.95 5.89
N VAL A 159 -1.47 -1.76 5.86
CA VAL A 159 -0.11 -1.54 6.37
C VAL A 159 -0.16 -0.54 7.52
N THR A 160 0.31 -0.94 8.69
CA THR A 160 0.42 -0.13 9.91
C THR A 160 -0.80 0.77 10.17
N PRO A 161 -2.04 0.23 10.24
CA PRO A 161 -3.24 1.04 10.32
C PRO A 161 -3.33 1.81 11.65
N HIS A 162 -3.77 3.07 11.60
CA HIS A 162 -4.09 3.85 12.79
C HIS A 162 -5.36 4.70 12.59
N GLN A 163 -6.12 4.92 13.65
CA GLN A 163 -7.46 5.53 13.52
C GLN A 163 -7.45 7.03 13.24
N ARG A 164 -6.57 7.81 13.86
CA ARG A 164 -6.56 9.30 13.73
C ARG A 164 -7.98 9.91 13.75
N ASN A 165 -8.84 9.47 14.66
CA ASN A 165 -10.24 9.82 14.75
C ASN A 165 -11.11 9.40 13.55
N ILE A 166 -10.64 8.48 12.70
CA ILE A 166 -11.47 7.81 11.70
C ILE A 166 -12.18 6.65 12.38
N LYS A 167 -13.50 6.64 12.30
CA LYS A 167 -14.31 5.56 12.88
C LYS A 167 -14.11 4.27 12.07
N LEU A 168 -13.78 3.20 12.74
CA LEU A 168 -13.85 1.87 12.15
C LEU A 168 -15.33 1.47 12.02
N LEU A 169 -15.74 1.07 10.82
CA LEU A 169 -17.10 0.61 10.55
C LEU A 169 -17.28 -0.85 11.00
N ASP A 170 -18.49 -1.38 10.83
CA ASP A 170 -18.74 -2.81 10.98
C ASP A 170 -18.04 -3.58 9.85
N LEU A 171 -17.00 -4.34 10.19
CA LEU A 171 -16.19 -5.08 9.24
C LEU A 171 -16.79 -6.44 8.85
N THR A 172 -17.93 -6.83 9.43
CA THR A 172 -18.67 -8.03 8.98
C THR A 172 -19.18 -7.90 7.53
N GLY A 173 -19.20 -6.66 6.98
CA GLY A 173 -19.46 -6.40 5.57
C GLY A 173 -18.35 -6.85 4.61
N ILE A 174 -17.14 -7.14 5.08
CA ILE A 174 -16.07 -7.64 4.21
C ILE A 174 -16.45 -9.01 3.65
N SER A 175 -16.32 -9.17 2.34
CA SER A 175 -16.67 -10.41 1.64
C SER A 175 -15.88 -11.61 2.17
N ARG A 176 -16.54 -12.75 2.32
CA ARG A 176 -15.87 -14.04 2.64
C ARG A 176 -14.84 -14.46 1.59
N ARG A 177 -14.95 -13.93 0.37
CA ARG A 177 -14.02 -14.19 -0.74
C ARG A 177 -12.77 -13.33 -0.66
N THR A 178 -12.75 -12.29 0.16
CA THR A 178 -11.57 -11.40 0.31
C THR A 178 -10.43 -12.16 0.95
N ARG A 179 -9.23 -12.05 0.37
CA ARG A 179 -7.96 -12.44 0.97
C ARG A 179 -7.32 -11.19 1.55
N MET A 180 -6.93 -11.24 2.82
CA MET A 180 -6.48 -10.07 3.56
C MET A 180 -5.10 -10.28 4.18
N ILE A 181 -4.21 -9.30 3.99
CA ILE A 181 -2.94 -9.19 4.70
C ILE A 181 -2.96 -7.92 5.56
N ILE A 182 -2.58 -8.06 6.83
CA ILE A 182 -2.26 -6.92 7.68
C ILE A 182 -0.78 -7.00 8.02
N LEU A 183 -0.03 -5.95 7.65
CA LEU A 183 1.41 -5.81 7.86
C LEU A 183 1.66 -4.72 8.90
N CYS A 184 2.40 -5.04 9.97
CA CYS A 184 2.87 -4.09 10.96
C CYS A 184 4.38 -4.24 11.18
N GLY A 185 5.06 -3.15 11.54
CA GLY A 185 6.45 -3.17 11.95
C GLY A 185 6.62 -3.38 13.46
N ASP A 186 7.78 -3.88 13.88
CA ASP A 186 8.13 -4.07 15.30
C ASP A 186 8.43 -2.74 16.03
N LYS A 187 8.55 -1.63 15.31
CA LYS A 187 8.73 -0.28 15.86
C LYS A 187 7.46 0.57 15.80
N VAL A 188 6.35 -0.04 15.46
CA VAL A 188 5.05 0.61 15.51
C VAL A 188 4.55 0.67 16.95
N GLN A 189 4.03 1.84 17.37
CA GLN A 189 3.56 2.04 18.74
C GLN A 189 2.34 1.17 19.07
N ASP A 190 2.17 0.78 20.34
CA ASP A 190 1.06 -0.07 20.80
C ASP A 190 -0.33 0.34 20.34
N PRO A 191 -0.73 1.64 20.38
CA PRO A 191 -2.07 2.03 19.89
C PRO A 191 -2.30 1.70 18.41
N VAL A 192 -1.25 1.77 17.57
CA VAL A 192 -1.31 1.43 16.13
C VAL A 192 -1.40 -0.08 15.95
N ALA A 193 -0.58 -0.84 16.66
CA ALA A 193 -0.64 -2.30 16.65
C ALA A 193 -1.99 -2.82 17.15
N GLN A 194 -2.65 -2.12 18.10
CA GLN A 194 -3.99 -2.45 18.57
C GLN A 194 -5.04 -2.30 17.46
N VAL A 195 -5.00 -1.22 16.67
CA VAL A 195 -5.92 -1.03 15.54
C VAL A 195 -5.78 -2.14 14.50
N ALA A 196 -4.54 -2.57 14.22
CA ALA A 196 -4.30 -3.70 13.32
C ALA A 196 -4.95 -5.00 13.82
N ARG A 197 -4.80 -5.28 15.14
CA ARG A 197 -5.46 -6.43 15.79
C ARG A 197 -6.97 -6.31 15.76
N GLU A 198 -7.52 -5.13 16.04
CA GLU A 198 -8.96 -4.87 15.99
C GLU A 198 -9.53 -5.16 14.60
N ILE A 199 -8.90 -4.63 13.54
CA ILE A 199 -9.32 -4.91 12.15
C ILE A 199 -9.26 -6.42 11.86
N PHE A 200 -8.19 -7.10 12.29
CA PHE A 200 -8.03 -8.52 12.06
C PHE A 200 -9.16 -9.36 12.68
N TYR A 201 -9.53 -9.06 13.92
CA TYR A 201 -10.58 -9.79 14.63
C TYR A 201 -11.98 -9.38 14.19
N ALA A 202 -12.23 -8.09 13.96
CA ALA A 202 -13.54 -7.59 13.54
C ALA A 202 -13.94 -8.04 12.12
N SER A 203 -12.98 -8.41 11.26
CA SER A 203 -13.24 -9.01 9.95
C SER A 203 -13.53 -10.51 10.07
N ASP A 204 -14.49 -10.90 10.89
CA ASP A 204 -14.77 -12.28 11.29
C ASP A 204 -15.33 -13.16 10.16
N ARG A 205 -16.01 -12.56 9.17
CA ARG A 205 -16.52 -13.28 7.98
C ARG A 205 -15.41 -13.73 7.03
N VAL A 206 -14.25 -13.06 7.06
CA VAL A 206 -13.06 -13.53 6.34
C VAL A 206 -12.44 -14.67 7.11
N LYS A 207 -12.42 -15.85 6.51
CA LYS A 207 -11.91 -17.06 7.17
C LYS A 207 -10.42 -16.93 7.51
N THR A 208 -9.97 -17.64 8.55
CA THR A 208 -8.55 -17.60 8.99
C THR A 208 -7.59 -18.00 7.89
N GLU A 209 -7.94 -18.98 7.05
CA GLU A 209 -7.15 -19.36 5.87
C GLU A 209 -6.99 -18.24 4.85
N ASN A 210 -7.89 -17.27 4.82
CA ASN A 210 -7.88 -16.10 3.95
C ASN A 210 -7.32 -14.84 4.63
N LYS A 211 -6.82 -14.94 5.85
CA LYS A 211 -6.18 -13.83 6.58
C LYS A 211 -4.75 -14.16 6.95
N ALA A 212 -3.85 -13.18 6.85
CA ALA A 212 -2.51 -13.26 7.40
C ALA A 212 -2.19 -11.99 8.19
N PHE A 213 -1.62 -12.17 9.38
CA PHE A 213 -1.01 -11.08 10.14
C PHE A 213 0.51 -11.20 10.04
N ILE A 214 1.16 -10.13 9.60
CA ILE A 214 2.59 -10.13 9.31
C ILE A 214 3.27 -9.05 10.13
N THR A 215 4.36 -9.43 10.83
CA THR A 215 5.21 -8.49 11.55
C THR A 215 6.56 -8.38 10.85
N ALA A 216 6.93 -7.18 10.41
CA ALA A 216 8.26 -6.86 9.91
C ALA A 216 9.20 -6.55 11.09
N LEU A 217 10.40 -7.11 11.07
CA LEU A 217 11.41 -6.94 12.11
C LEU A 217 12.50 -5.97 11.67
N SER A 218 12.73 -4.92 12.44
CA SER A 218 13.83 -3.97 12.20
C SER A 218 15.19 -4.64 12.31
N ASP A 219 16.10 -4.27 11.40
CA ASP A 219 17.47 -4.75 11.37
C ASP A 219 18.46 -3.57 11.30
N TYR A 220 19.21 -3.39 12.38
CA TYR A 220 20.16 -2.29 12.55
C TYR A 220 21.62 -2.67 12.25
N TYR A 221 21.84 -3.83 11.61
CA TYR A 221 23.19 -4.35 11.37
C TYR A 221 23.97 -3.56 10.31
N GLY A 222 23.33 -3.23 9.20
CA GLY A 222 23.93 -2.52 8.07
C GLY A 222 23.57 -1.04 7.99
N GLN A 223 23.99 -0.40 6.89
CA GLN A 223 23.70 1.01 6.60
C GLN A 223 23.14 1.16 5.18
N PRO A 224 22.03 1.89 4.99
CA PRO A 224 21.16 2.37 6.05
C PRO A 224 20.53 1.21 6.83
N PRO A 225 20.14 1.40 8.12
CA PRO A 225 19.42 0.38 8.86
C PRO A 225 18.02 0.20 8.28
N LEU A 226 17.50 -1.03 8.33
CA LEU A 226 16.10 -1.32 7.98
C LEU A 226 15.23 -1.12 9.22
N VAL A 227 14.39 -0.12 9.21
CA VAL A 227 13.52 0.23 10.35
C VAL A 227 12.06 0.01 9.98
N ALA A 228 11.42 -0.96 10.62
CA ALA A 228 10.01 -1.29 10.41
C ALA A 228 9.11 -0.44 11.33
N ASP A 229 9.02 0.85 11.04
CA ASP A 229 8.14 1.82 11.71
C ASP A 229 6.94 2.21 10.85
N GLU A 230 6.25 3.27 11.24
CA GLU A 230 5.08 3.80 10.54
C GLU A 230 5.42 4.37 9.15
N LEU A 231 6.68 4.74 8.90
CA LEU A 231 7.13 5.32 7.63
C LEU A 231 7.70 4.29 6.65
N ALA A 232 7.89 3.04 7.08
CA ALA A 232 8.50 1.99 6.27
C ALA A 232 7.72 1.64 4.98
N ALA A 233 6.47 2.05 4.86
CA ALA A 233 5.66 1.86 3.65
C ALA A 233 5.72 3.04 2.67
N LEU A 234 6.47 4.09 3.00
CA LEU A 234 6.66 5.23 2.10
C LEU A 234 7.81 4.95 1.14
N THR A 235 7.57 5.14 -0.13
CA THR A 235 8.50 4.85 -1.23
C THR A 235 8.75 6.08 -2.10
N PRO A 236 9.22 7.22 -1.51
CA PRO A 236 9.48 8.43 -2.27
C PRO A 236 10.64 8.22 -3.25
N GLU A 237 10.51 8.76 -4.45
CA GLU A 237 11.57 8.79 -5.47
C GLU A 237 11.85 10.23 -5.91
N GLU A 238 13.12 10.61 -5.96
CA GLU A 238 13.53 11.91 -6.49
C GLU A 238 13.56 11.88 -8.04
N PRO A 239 13.34 13.00 -8.73
CA PRO A 239 13.16 14.41 -8.27
C PRO A 239 11.68 14.83 -8.14
N GLU A 240 10.72 13.98 -8.44
CA GLU A 240 9.29 14.33 -8.48
C GLU A 240 8.78 14.76 -7.11
N TYR A 241 9.35 14.20 -6.07
CA TYR A 241 9.02 14.50 -4.70
C TYR A 241 9.41 15.93 -4.28
N GLU A 242 10.58 16.44 -4.68
CA GLU A 242 11.01 17.81 -4.39
C GLU A 242 10.10 18.84 -5.08
N ARG A 243 9.68 18.56 -6.30
CA ARG A 243 8.78 19.42 -7.08
C ARG A 243 7.45 19.62 -6.37
N PHE A 244 6.90 18.58 -5.78
CA PHE A 244 5.63 18.63 -5.06
C PHE A 244 5.70 19.45 -3.76
N ILE A 245 6.81 19.41 -3.02
CA ILE A 245 7.02 20.20 -1.79
C ILE A 245 7.03 21.70 -2.10
N VAL A 246 7.65 22.10 -3.20
CA VAL A 246 7.76 23.50 -3.61
C VAL A 246 6.40 24.11 -3.93
N GLU A 247 5.50 23.36 -4.55
CA GLU A 247 4.19 23.82 -4.99
C GLU A 247 3.18 24.04 -3.84
N ASN A 248 3.41 23.49 -2.65
CA ASN A 248 2.45 23.50 -1.53
C ASN A 248 2.90 24.22 -0.25
N ARG A 249 3.86 25.16 -0.34
CA ARG A 249 4.50 25.82 0.81
C ARG A 249 3.66 26.85 1.61
N ASN A 250 2.50 27.28 1.13
CA ASN A 250 1.93 28.56 1.54
C ASN A 250 0.81 28.53 2.60
N ASP A 251 0.64 27.45 3.40
CA ASP A 251 -0.34 27.45 4.47
C ASP A 251 0.23 26.92 5.82
N PHE A 252 -0.45 27.21 6.94
CA PHE A 252 -0.05 26.75 8.28
C PHE A 252 0.05 25.22 8.38
N VAL A 253 -0.72 24.48 7.61
CA VAL A 253 -0.62 23.02 7.44
C VAL A 253 0.67 22.66 6.70
N GLY A 254 1.17 23.54 5.82
CA GLY A 254 2.44 23.41 5.12
C GLY A 254 3.63 23.29 6.05
N LEU A 255 3.67 24.02 7.18
CA LEU A 255 4.76 23.93 8.16
C LEU A 255 4.82 22.58 8.89
N PHE A 256 3.65 21.99 9.22
CA PHE A 256 3.60 20.63 9.78
C PHE A 256 3.92 19.59 8.71
N ARG A 257 3.46 19.81 7.50
CA ARG A 257 3.75 18.99 6.32
C ARG A 257 5.24 19.02 6.02
N GLU A 258 5.90 20.19 6.06
CA GLU A 258 7.35 20.32 5.85
C GLU A 258 8.17 19.53 6.88
N LYS A 259 7.81 19.54 8.17
CA LYS A 259 8.48 18.72 9.20
C LYS A 259 8.26 17.22 8.96
N PHE A 260 7.06 16.80 8.57
CA PHE A 260 6.75 15.42 8.22
C PHE A 260 7.53 15.01 6.97
N HIS A 261 7.55 15.84 5.94
CA HIS A 261 8.34 15.66 4.73
C HIS A 261 9.83 15.48 5.02
N ALA A 262 10.41 16.40 5.79
CA ALA A 262 11.83 16.35 6.13
C ALA A 262 12.19 15.08 6.94
N ARG A 263 11.26 14.53 7.73
CA ARG A 263 11.45 13.25 8.42
C ARG A 263 11.33 12.09 7.42
N SER A 264 10.29 12.08 6.61
CA SER A 264 10.05 11.02 5.62
C SER A 264 11.21 10.90 4.62
N LEU A 265 11.71 12.02 4.10
CA LEU A 265 12.87 12.04 3.18
C LEU A 265 14.16 11.50 3.79
N ARG A 266 14.38 11.72 5.10
CA ARG A 266 15.59 11.24 5.77
C ARG A 266 15.53 9.79 6.16
N THR A 267 14.34 9.23 6.32
CA THR A 267 14.14 7.89 6.89
C THR A 267 13.49 6.90 5.94
N SER A 268 12.80 7.38 4.89
CA SER A 268 12.14 6.52 3.91
C SER A 268 12.94 6.49 2.61
N HIS A 269 13.43 5.33 2.26
CA HIS A 269 13.99 5.05 0.95
C HIS A 269 13.43 3.72 0.49
N ILE A 270 13.40 3.48 -0.81
CA ILE A 270 13.01 2.19 -1.33
C ILE A 270 14.09 1.16 -0.95
N ASP A 271 13.72 0.21 -0.12
CA ASP A 271 14.64 -0.79 0.44
C ASP A 271 14.05 -2.21 0.46
N ALA A 272 14.66 -3.11 1.23
CA ALA A 272 14.23 -4.50 1.30
C ALA A 272 12.81 -4.66 1.89
N PHE A 273 12.31 -3.73 2.71
CA PHE A 273 10.93 -3.77 3.18
C PHE A 273 9.93 -3.46 2.07
N ASP A 274 10.33 -2.70 1.06
CA ASP A 274 9.48 -2.41 -0.07
C ASP A 274 9.45 -3.59 -1.04
N TRP A 275 10.57 -3.93 -1.69
CA TRP A 275 10.54 -4.96 -2.73
C TRP A 275 10.39 -6.38 -2.19
N SER A 276 10.97 -6.71 -1.04
CA SER A 276 10.83 -8.05 -0.42
C SER A 276 9.74 -8.12 0.65
N GLY A 277 9.18 -6.98 1.05
CA GLY A 277 8.04 -6.83 1.94
C GLY A 277 6.78 -6.43 1.18
N THR A 278 6.42 -5.14 1.18
CA THR A 278 5.12 -4.64 0.66
C THR A 278 4.84 -5.06 -0.78
N PHE A 279 5.79 -4.91 -1.71
CA PHE A 279 5.58 -5.28 -3.12
C PHE A 279 5.40 -6.79 -3.28
N ARG A 280 6.33 -7.57 -2.71
CA ARG A 280 6.26 -9.04 -2.77
C ARG A 280 5.00 -9.59 -2.14
N LEU A 281 4.62 -9.08 -0.97
CA LEU A 281 3.42 -9.55 -0.28
C LEU A 281 2.16 -9.23 -1.08
N PHE A 282 2.09 -8.05 -1.69
CA PHE A 282 0.94 -7.68 -2.53
C PHE A 282 0.90 -8.50 -3.82
N ASP A 283 2.03 -8.69 -4.51
CA ASP A 283 2.10 -9.52 -5.70
C ASP A 283 1.68 -10.97 -5.40
N ALA A 284 2.17 -11.53 -4.30
CA ALA A 284 1.81 -12.89 -3.87
C ALA A 284 0.33 -12.99 -3.45
N LEU A 285 -0.20 -11.97 -2.75
CA LEU A 285 -1.62 -11.88 -2.39
C LEU A 285 -2.50 -11.86 -3.65
N THR A 286 -2.17 -11.01 -4.62
CA THR A 286 -2.96 -10.88 -5.85
C THR A 286 -2.81 -12.10 -6.75
N TYR A 287 -1.65 -12.73 -6.79
CA TYR A 287 -1.44 -13.98 -7.50
C TYR A 287 -2.30 -15.13 -6.91
N ALA A 288 -2.28 -15.30 -5.59
CA ALA A 288 -3.14 -16.28 -4.90
C ALA A 288 -4.63 -16.00 -5.17
N THR A 289 -5.01 -14.71 -5.18
CA THR A 289 -6.41 -14.29 -5.32
C THR A 289 -6.94 -14.41 -6.74
N TYR A 290 -6.21 -13.89 -7.73
CA TYR A 290 -6.74 -13.70 -9.09
C TYR A 290 -6.21 -14.70 -10.11
N THR A 291 -5.14 -15.41 -9.79
CA THR A 291 -4.53 -16.40 -10.70
C THR A 291 -4.80 -17.82 -10.22
N LEU A 292 -4.57 -18.10 -8.93
CA LEU A 292 -4.76 -19.44 -8.38
C LEU A 292 -6.16 -19.66 -7.84
N ASP A 293 -6.90 -18.60 -7.54
CA ASP A 293 -8.17 -18.61 -6.77
C ASP A 293 -8.06 -19.49 -5.50
N SER A 294 -6.91 -19.39 -4.83
CA SER A 294 -6.59 -20.19 -3.64
C SER A 294 -6.70 -19.35 -2.36
N ASP A 295 -6.82 -20.03 -1.22
CA ASP A 295 -6.65 -19.40 0.08
C ASP A 295 -5.17 -19.01 0.34
N LEU A 296 -4.90 -18.39 1.51
CA LEU A 296 -3.54 -17.99 1.90
C LEU A 296 -2.77 -19.08 2.68
N SER A 297 -3.24 -20.33 2.72
CA SER A 297 -2.56 -21.38 3.48
C SER A 297 -1.17 -21.70 2.93
N ALA A 298 -1.03 -21.79 1.61
CA ALA A 298 0.26 -21.96 0.95
C ALA A 298 1.14 -20.72 1.12
N PHE A 299 0.57 -19.53 0.92
CA PHE A 299 1.21 -18.23 1.16
C PHE A 299 1.81 -18.15 2.58
N LYS A 300 1.05 -18.47 3.62
CA LYS A 300 1.51 -18.40 5.01
C LYS A 300 2.64 -19.38 5.34
N LYS A 301 2.75 -20.48 4.61
CA LYS A 301 3.81 -21.50 4.78
C LYS A 301 5.05 -21.23 3.94
N ALA A 302 4.96 -20.38 2.92
CA ALA A 302 6.04 -20.11 1.98
C ALA A 302 7.24 -19.42 2.68
N PRO A 303 8.40 -20.08 2.81
CA PRO A 303 9.55 -19.48 3.51
C PRO A 303 10.13 -18.29 2.76
N GLU A 304 10.00 -18.23 1.44
CA GLU A 304 10.43 -17.13 0.60
C GLU A 304 9.72 -15.82 0.90
N LEU A 305 8.47 -15.86 1.36
CA LEU A 305 7.70 -14.67 1.74
C LEU A 305 8.14 -14.08 3.10
N ARG A 306 8.90 -14.84 3.87
CA ARG A 306 9.48 -14.40 5.15
C ARG A 306 10.90 -13.89 5.01
N PHE A 307 11.52 -14.11 3.86
CA PHE A 307 12.92 -13.85 3.62
C PHE A 307 13.11 -12.49 2.93
N LEU A 308 13.82 -11.57 3.57
CA LEU A 308 14.10 -10.22 3.06
C LEU A 308 15.43 -10.11 2.30
N GLY A 309 16.27 -11.16 2.31
CA GLY A 309 17.57 -11.16 1.65
C GLY A 309 18.76 -11.27 2.60
N TYR A 310 19.92 -10.88 2.11
CA TYR A 310 21.19 -10.85 2.85
C TYR A 310 21.81 -9.45 2.77
N TRP A 311 22.47 -9.04 3.83
CA TRP A 311 23.41 -7.94 3.81
C TRP A 311 24.57 -8.26 2.86
N SER A 312 25.26 -7.25 2.35
CA SER A 312 26.34 -7.40 1.36
C SER A 312 27.51 -8.27 1.83
N ASP A 313 27.66 -8.50 3.15
CA ASP A 313 28.65 -9.40 3.74
C ASP A 313 28.15 -10.84 3.94
N GLY A 314 26.94 -11.18 3.43
CA GLY A 314 26.34 -12.52 3.50
C GLY A 314 25.54 -12.80 4.77
N ARG A 315 25.42 -11.86 5.72
CA ARG A 315 24.55 -12.03 6.89
C ARG A 315 23.09 -11.94 6.47
N LYS A 316 22.27 -12.90 6.90
CA LYS A 316 20.82 -12.92 6.65
C LYS A 316 20.13 -11.75 7.37
N LEU A 317 19.25 -11.02 6.65
CA LEU A 317 18.37 -10.03 7.24
C LEU A 317 17.38 -10.67 8.19
N LYS A 318 16.96 -9.91 9.21
CA LYS A 318 15.77 -10.26 9.97
C LYS A 318 14.59 -10.27 9.02
N GLY A 319 13.78 -11.33 9.09
CA GLY A 319 12.68 -11.56 8.15
C GLY A 319 11.34 -11.05 8.64
N LEU A 320 10.30 -11.47 7.94
CA LEU A 320 8.92 -11.27 8.33
C LEU A 320 8.45 -12.44 9.19
N ILE A 321 7.72 -12.13 10.26
CA ILE A 321 6.96 -13.13 11.03
C ILE A 321 5.55 -13.18 10.42
N VAL A 322 5.17 -14.34 9.90
CA VAL A 322 3.84 -14.56 9.32
C VAL A 322 3.04 -15.44 10.28
N GLY A 323 1.94 -14.90 10.79
CA GLY A 323 1.05 -15.55 11.75
C GLY A 323 -0.37 -15.73 11.22
N ASP A 324 -1.08 -16.70 11.78
CA ASP A 324 -2.53 -16.88 11.61
C ASP A 324 -3.33 -15.94 12.52
N ARG A 325 -2.65 -15.31 13.46
CA ARG A 325 -3.21 -14.35 14.43
C ARG A 325 -2.14 -13.29 14.75
N PRO A 326 -2.57 -12.09 15.16
CA PRO A 326 -1.70 -11.02 15.68
C PRO A 326 -0.91 -11.44 16.91
#